data_06da4dd371c52b3dbc8d9c17cfe5fa1b
#
_entry.id   06da4dd371c52b3dbc8d9c17cfe5fa1b
#
_cell.length_a   1.000
_cell.length_b   1.000
_cell.length_c   1.000
_cell.angle_alpha   90.00
_cell.angle_beta   90.00
_cell.angle_gamma   90.00
#
_symmetry.space_group_name_H-M   'P 1'
#
loop_
_entity.id
_entity.type
_entity.pdbx_description
1 polymer ?
#
loop_
_entity_poly.entity_id
_entity_poly.type
_entity_poly.pdbx_seq_one_letter_code
_entity_poly.pdbx_strand_id
1 'polypeptide(L)'
;MQKQVGNKHLSLCLSTDKSISMMRETNIKMKPFHAVIIFMIFVVCGVLSSMHSYNVTKYAIIKDMNQALSQTISVKENGFITPDTIINYRQHLKIDALRNHSFIYYASSNKGNVISSKKIKWHSPTYSVEFQSYANCSTADILGLSDQRLPISMLIIGILWGVFSVLHFRRQYKNVIVLGNMIYTQDEHLFYDLSKSPIVMTPMQEKLLMMFFSSENHKLSKQEICDELWPKKPNASDTLYTLIKRIKPI
;
A
#
# COMPACT_ATOMS: atom_id res chain seq x y z
N MET A 1 -58.78 25.15 -10.65
CA MET A 1 -58.11 23.89 -10.21
C MET A 1 -56.73 23.80 -10.90
N GLN A 2 -55.80 24.74 -10.62
CA GLN A 2 -54.44 24.76 -11.15
C GLN A 2 -53.56 25.61 -10.22
N LYS A 3 -53.11 25.01 -9.13
CA LYS A 3 -52.08 25.67 -8.26
C LYS A 3 -51.44 24.68 -7.27
N GLN A 4 -51.05 23.48 -7.69
CA GLN A 4 -50.32 22.56 -6.81
C GLN A 4 -49.18 21.78 -7.48
N VAL A 5 -48.78 22.07 -8.70
CA VAL A 5 -47.73 21.29 -9.42
C VAL A 5 -46.34 21.99 -9.31
N GLY A 6 -46.27 23.27 -8.97
CA GLY A 6 -45.02 24.04 -8.94
C GLY A 6 -44.08 23.80 -7.74
N ASN A 7 -44.58 23.30 -6.59
CA ASN A 7 -43.79 23.26 -5.35
C ASN A 7 -43.03 21.95 -5.11
N LYS A 8 -43.34 20.85 -5.82
CA LYS A 8 -42.61 19.60 -5.66
C LYS A 8 -41.30 19.54 -6.48
N HIS A 9 -41.21 20.28 -7.59
CA HIS A 9 -39.99 20.31 -8.39
C HIS A 9 -38.89 21.20 -7.77
N LEU A 10 -39.26 22.27 -7.05
CA LEU A 10 -38.30 23.15 -6.40
C LEU A 10 -37.67 22.52 -5.15
N SER A 11 -38.40 21.69 -4.43
CA SER A 11 -37.88 20.98 -3.25
C SER A 11 -36.94 19.82 -3.61
N LEU A 12 -37.11 19.21 -4.80
CA LEU A 12 -36.17 18.18 -5.27
C LEU A 12 -34.83 18.74 -5.73
N CYS A 13 -34.82 19.91 -6.41
CA CYS A 13 -33.57 20.59 -6.78
C CYS A 13 -32.76 21.07 -5.59
N LEU A 14 -33.43 21.60 -4.54
CA LEU A 14 -32.75 22.04 -3.31
C LEU A 14 -32.19 20.90 -2.45
N SER A 15 -32.79 19.70 -2.53
CA SER A 15 -32.27 18.53 -1.80
C SER A 15 -31.07 17.88 -2.48
N THR A 16 -31.01 17.91 -3.83
CA THR A 16 -29.86 17.42 -4.61
C THR A 16 -28.65 18.33 -4.48
N ASP A 17 -28.85 19.65 -4.47
CA ASP A 17 -27.74 20.61 -4.27
C ASP A 17 -27.14 20.49 -2.86
N LYS A 18 -27.99 20.27 -1.85
CA LYS A 18 -27.53 20.09 -0.46
C LYS A 18 -26.80 18.77 -0.25
N SER A 19 -27.16 17.69 -0.96
CA SER A 19 -26.44 16.40 -0.92
C SER A 19 -25.13 16.47 -1.69
N ILE A 20 -25.06 17.24 -2.79
CA ILE A 20 -23.83 17.46 -3.56
C ILE A 20 -22.87 18.38 -2.79
N SER A 21 -23.37 19.40 -2.08
CA SER A 21 -22.53 20.24 -1.20
C SER A 21 -22.04 19.47 0.03
N MET A 22 -22.86 18.57 0.59
CA MET A 22 -22.46 17.71 1.71
C MET A 22 -21.41 16.65 1.32
N MET A 23 -21.43 16.15 0.08
CA MET A 23 -20.35 15.29 -0.45
C MET A 23 -19.06 16.06 -0.77
N ARG A 24 -19.11 17.39 -0.89
CA ARG A 24 -17.95 18.24 -1.15
C ARG A 24 -17.16 18.62 0.11
N GLU A 25 -17.79 18.54 1.27
CA GLU A 25 -17.16 18.93 2.55
C GLU A 25 -16.40 17.80 3.27
N THR A 26 -16.50 16.55 2.81
CA THR A 26 -15.61 15.49 3.30
C THR A 26 -14.29 15.45 2.51
N ASN A 27 -13.67 16.60 2.27
CA ASN A 27 -12.24 16.64 1.99
C ASN A 27 -11.50 16.28 3.28
N ILE A 28 -11.42 14.97 3.55
CA ILE A 28 -10.49 14.43 4.53
C ILE A 28 -9.12 14.88 4.02
N LYS A 29 -8.58 15.97 4.58
CA LYS A 29 -7.21 16.43 4.33
C LYS A 29 -6.28 15.35 4.89
N MET A 30 -6.16 14.22 4.17
CA MET A 30 -5.24 13.15 4.52
C MET A 30 -3.82 13.73 4.47
N LYS A 31 -3.19 13.80 5.62
CA LYS A 31 -1.77 14.18 5.67
C LYS A 31 -0.96 13.06 4.97
N PRO A 32 0.09 13.38 4.21
CA PRO A 32 0.91 12.38 3.51
C PRO A 32 1.45 11.29 4.44
N PHE A 33 1.69 11.62 5.69
CA PHE A 33 2.12 10.68 6.72
C PHE A 33 1.14 9.51 6.95
N HIS A 34 -0.18 9.76 6.97
CA HIS A 34 -1.17 8.68 7.15
C HIS A 34 -1.21 7.71 5.96
N ALA A 35 -1.02 8.24 4.75
CA ALA A 35 -0.97 7.40 3.55
C ALA A 35 0.22 6.44 3.56
N VAL A 36 1.39 6.91 4.03
CA VAL A 36 2.59 6.09 4.19
C VAL A 36 2.39 5.02 5.27
N ILE A 37 1.79 5.37 6.41
CA ILE A 37 1.51 4.41 7.49
C ILE A 37 0.60 3.28 6.97
N ILE A 38 -0.49 3.61 6.29
CA ILE A 38 -1.42 2.61 5.74
C ILE A 38 -0.69 1.70 4.75
N PHE A 39 0.13 2.26 3.87
CA PHE A 39 0.95 1.46 2.94
C PHE A 39 1.88 0.50 3.69
N MET A 40 2.58 0.97 4.72
CA MET A 40 3.47 0.14 5.54
C MET A 40 2.72 -1.00 6.24
N ILE A 41 1.49 -0.74 6.71
CA ILE A 41 0.65 -1.79 7.32
C ILE A 41 0.36 -2.90 6.30
N PHE A 42 -0.02 -2.58 5.06
CA PHE A 42 -0.26 -3.59 4.02
C PHE A 42 1.00 -4.42 3.71
N VAL A 43 2.17 -3.79 3.64
CA VAL A 43 3.44 -4.48 3.40
C VAL A 43 3.75 -5.44 4.55
N VAL A 44 3.67 -4.97 5.80
CA VAL A 44 3.94 -5.80 6.99
C VAL A 44 2.95 -6.98 7.07
N CYS A 45 1.65 -6.73 6.88
CA CYS A 45 0.64 -7.79 6.87
C CYS A 45 0.90 -8.82 5.74
N GLY A 46 1.31 -8.38 4.56
CA GLY A 46 1.67 -9.25 3.44
C GLY A 46 2.85 -10.16 3.78
N VAL A 47 3.92 -9.61 4.37
CA VAL A 47 5.10 -10.38 4.80
C VAL A 47 4.73 -11.40 5.89
N LEU A 48 4.01 -10.98 6.93
CA LEU A 48 3.57 -11.87 8.01
C LEU A 48 2.68 -13.00 7.50
N SER A 49 1.74 -12.70 6.59
CA SER A 49 0.89 -13.69 5.95
C SER A 49 1.69 -14.69 5.13
N SER A 50 2.71 -14.24 4.38
CA SER A 50 3.59 -15.11 3.61
C SER A 50 4.41 -16.05 4.50
N MET A 51 4.96 -15.53 5.60
CA MET A 51 5.69 -16.34 6.58
C MET A 51 4.79 -17.37 7.26
N HIS A 52 3.55 -16.99 7.57
CA HIS A 52 2.57 -17.93 8.13
C HIS A 52 2.28 -19.07 7.15
N SER A 53 1.96 -18.74 5.89
CA SER A 53 1.68 -19.73 4.83
C SER A 53 2.86 -20.66 4.60
N TYR A 54 4.09 -20.14 4.58
CA TYR A 54 5.31 -20.91 4.51
C TYR A 54 5.42 -21.94 5.67
N ASN A 55 5.20 -21.50 6.91
CA ASN A 55 5.29 -22.37 8.08
C ASN A 55 4.20 -23.45 8.09
N VAL A 56 2.98 -23.12 7.69
CA VAL A 56 1.87 -24.08 7.56
C VAL A 56 2.22 -25.16 6.53
N THR A 57 2.74 -24.75 5.36
CA THR A 57 3.13 -25.68 4.30
C THR A 57 4.29 -26.56 4.73
N LYS A 58 5.32 -25.99 5.36
CA LYS A 58 6.44 -26.76 5.93
C LYS A 58 5.96 -27.80 6.94
N TYR A 59 5.02 -27.42 7.80
CA TYR A 59 4.42 -28.36 8.76
C TYR A 59 3.62 -29.46 8.06
N ALA A 60 2.85 -29.13 7.03
CA ALA A 60 2.11 -30.09 6.22
C ALA A 60 3.03 -31.10 5.52
N ILE A 61 4.16 -30.66 4.96
CA ILE A 61 5.20 -31.50 4.38
C ILE A 61 5.75 -32.48 5.42
N ILE A 62 6.14 -31.99 6.59
CA ILE A 62 6.66 -32.85 7.67
C ILE A 62 5.60 -33.87 8.14
N LYS A 63 4.34 -33.45 8.23
CA LYS A 63 3.23 -34.34 8.61
C LYS A 63 3.00 -35.45 7.57
N ASP A 64 3.01 -35.09 6.27
CA ASP A 64 2.87 -36.08 5.19
C ASP A 64 4.01 -37.07 5.17
N MET A 65 5.25 -36.60 5.29
CA MET A 65 6.44 -37.46 5.42
C MET A 65 6.36 -38.41 6.63
N ASN A 66 5.90 -37.92 7.78
CA ASN A 66 5.73 -38.75 8.98
C ASN A 66 4.67 -39.84 8.75
N GLN A 67 3.55 -39.51 8.12
CA GLN A 67 2.47 -40.44 7.84
C GLN A 67 2.93 -41.52 6.84
N ALA A 68 3.55 -41.10 5.73
CA ALA A 68 4.08 -42.00 4.74
C ALA A 68 5.14 -42.92 5.33
N LEU A 69 6.07 -42.42 6.13
CA LEU A 69 7.09 -43.20 6.79
C LEU A 69 6.49 -44.24 7.76
N SER A 70 5.51 -43.81 8.59
CA SER A 70 4.83 -44.71 9.52
C SER A 70 4.11 -45.85 8.80
N GLN A 71 3.41 -45.58 7.70
CA GLN A 71 2.73 -46.57 6.88
C GLN A 71 3.71 -47.52 6.22
N THR A 72 4.83 -47.04 5.71
CA THR A 72 5.86 -47.85 5.08
C THR A 72 6.53 -48.80 6.09
N ILE A 73 6.82 -48.30 7.30
CA ILE A 73 7.49 -49.10 8.34
C ILE A 73 6.55 -50.13 8.95
N SER A 74 5.22 -49.85 9.04
CA SER A 74 4.26 -50.82 9.58
C SER A 74 4.11 -52.08 8.75
N VAL A 75 4.39 -52.05 7.44
CA VAL A 75 4.32 -53.18 6.50
C VAL A 75 5.68 -53.83 6.31
N LYS A 76 6.73 -53.28 6.92
CA LYS A 76 8.11 -53.72 6.70
C LYS A 76 8.49 -54.95 7.53
N GLU A 77 8.97 -55.98 6.86
CA GLU A 77 9.42 -57.24 7.49
C GLU A 77 10.89 -57.19 7.90
N ASN A 78 11.74 -56.43 7.21
CA ASN A 78 13.19 -56.41 7.38
C ASN A 78 13.71 -55.03 7.82
N GLY A 79 14.82 -54.97 8.58
CA GLY A 79 15.50 -53.72 8.99
C GLY A 79 16.33 -53.03 7.89
N PHE A 80 16.35 -53.52 6.65
CA PHE A 80 17.16 -52.96 5.56
C PHE A 80 16.33 -52.12 4.60
N ILE A 81 16.92 -51.05 4.07
CA ILE A 81 16.26 -50.19 3.07
C ILE A 81 16.44 -50.85 1.70
N THR A 82 15.36 -51.39 1.13
CA THR A 82 15.30 -51.97 -0.20
C THR A 82 14.70 -51.01 -1.21
N PRO A 83 14.90 -51.20 -2.53
CA PRO A 83 14.21 -50.40 -3.55
C PRO A 83 12.69 -50.41 -3.36
N ASP A 84 12.09 -51.53 -3.00
CA ASP A 84 10.65 -51.66 -2.73
C ASP A 84 10.20 -50.79 -1.55
N THR A 85 11.04 -50.68 -0.52
CA THR A 85 10.77 -49.75 0.60
C THR A 85 10.68 -48.30 0.14
N ILE A 86 11.55 -47.87 -0.79
CA ILE A 86 11.56 -46.51 -1.34
C ILE A 86 10.34 -46.30 -2.21
N ILE A 87 9.97 -47.26 -3.05
CA ILE A 87 8.79 -47.21 -3.92
C ILE A 87 7.52 -47.11 -3.06
N ASN A 88 7.39 -47.98 -2.08
CA ASN A 88 6.25 -47.99 -1.15
C ASN A 88 6.11 -46.66 -0.41
N TYR A 89 7.20 -46.09 0.13
CA TYR A 89 7.20 -44.79 0.76
C TYR A 89 6.69 -43.68 -0.17
N ARG A 90 7.18 -43.64 -1.42
CA ARG A 90 6.77 -42.67 -2.42
C ARG A 90 5.29 -42.78 -2.79
N GLN A 91 4.74 -43.97 -2.78
CA GLN A 91 3.31 -44.21 -3.03
C GLN A 91 2.43 -43.72 -1.90
N HIS A 92 2.92 -43.73 -0.64
CA HIS A 92 2.18 -43.21 0.51
C HIS A 92 2.25 -41.70 0.68
N LEU A 93 3.13 -41.00 -0.07
CA LEU A 93 3.18 -39.54 -0.06
C LEU A 93 1.96 -38.96 -0.80
N LYS A 94 1.25 -38.08 -0.12
CA LYS A 94 0.07 -37.34 -0.66
C LYS A 94 0.50 -36.16 -1.52
N ILE A 95 1.62 -35.51 -1.19
CA ILE A 95 2.16 -34.38 -1.91
C ILE A 95 3.03 -34.89 -3.06
N ASP A 96 2.53 -34.79 -4.29
CA ASP A 96 3.22 -35.31 -5.49
C ASP A 96 4.63 -34.72 -5.68
N ALA A 97 4.80 -33.45 -5.37
CA ALA A 97 6.10 -32.77 -5.45
C ALA A 97 7.18 -33.42 -4.57
N LEU A 98 6.80 -34.10 -3.47
CA LEU A 98 7.75 -34.75 -2.57
C LEU A 98 8.22 -36.12 -3.11
N ARG A 99 7.49 -36.76 -4.02
CA ARG A 99 7.81 -38.10 -4.51
C ARG A 99 9.20 -38.20 -5.14
N ASN A 100 9.63 -37.14 -5.82
CA ASN A 100 10.94 -37.12 -6.48
C ASN A 100 12.05 -36.52 -5.61
N HIS A 101 11.70 -35.73 -4.60
CA HIS A 101 12.65 -34.97 -3.77
C HIS A 101 12.83 -35.55 -2.36
N SER A 102 12.09 -36.64 -1.99
CA SER A 102 12.20 -37.25 -0.69
C SER A 102 12.74 -38.70 -0.76
N PHE A 103 13.44 -39.06 0.29
CA PHE A 103 14.03 -40.39 0.44
C PHE A 103 14.06 -40.84 1.91
N ILE A 104 14.06 -42.14 2.14
CA ILE A 104 14.22 -42.75 3.47
C ILE A 104 15.68 -43.08 3.68
N TYR A 105 16.16 -42.83 4.89
CA TYR A 105 17.48 -43.24 5.31
C TYR A 105 17.50 -43.60 6.81
N TYR A 106 18.61 -44.19 7.27
CA TYR A 106 18.82 -44.36 8.71
C TYR A 106 18.97 -43.04 9.42
N ALA A 107 18.38 -42.91 10.61
CA ALA A 107 18.42 -41.67 11.35
C ALA A 107 19.86 -41.23 11.68
N SER A 108 20.27 -40.07 11.18
CA SER A 108 21.59 -39.50 11.42
C SER A 108 21.44 -38.21 12.22
N SER A 109 22.39 -37.93 13.11
CA SER A 109 22.39 -36.74 13.95
C SER A 109 22.81 -35.47 13.22
N ASN A 110 23.34 -35.55 12.00
CA ASN A 110 24.00 -34.42 11.36
C ASN A 110 23.69 -34.35 9.86
N LYS A 111 22.51 -33.89 9.49
CA LYS A 111 22.23 -33.49 8.10
C LYS A 111 21.66 -32.08 8.10
N GLY A 112 22.45 -31.15 7.55
CA GLY A 112 22.20 -29.73 7.43
C GLY A 112 20.73 -29.27 7.15
N ASN A 113 20.49 -28.24 6.40
CA ASN A 113 19.19 -27.59 6.15
C ASN A 113 18.13 -28.43 5.38
N VAL A 114 18.12 -29.75 5.57
CA VAL A 114 17.19 -30.69 4.92
C VAL A 114 15.97 -30.89 5.82
N ILE A 115 14.76 -30.78 5.26
CA ILE A 115 13.52 -31.08 5.99
C ILE A 115 13.52 -32.55 6.33
N SER A 116 13.35 -32.90 7.60
CA SER A 116 13.33 -34.29 8.06
C SER A 116 12.05 -34.60 8.84
N SER A 117 11.61 -35.86 8.71
CA SER A 117 10.53 -36.45 9.50
C SER A 117 10.95 -36.71 10.94
N LYS A 118 10.00 -37.11 11.78
CA LYS A 118 10.32 -37.75 13.07
C LYS A 118 11.05 -39.08 12.85
N LYS A 119 11.90 -39.43 13.80
CA LYS A 119 12.55 -40.73 13.83
C LYS A 119 11.54 -41.79 14.25
N ILE A 120 11.47 -42.92 13.51
CA ILE A 120 10.63 -44.06 13.83
C ILE A 120 11.54 -45.26 14.10
N LYS A 121 11.39 -45.86 15.28
CA LYS A 121 12.11 -47.04 15.67
C LYS A 121 11.43 -48.28 15.10
N TRP A 122 12.20 -49.11 14.44
CA TRP A 122 11.80 -50.43 14.03
C TRP A 122 12.57 -51.48 14.90
N HIS A 123 11.85 -52.38 15.50
CA HIS A 123 12.43 -53.38 16.41
C HIS A 123 12.37 -54.76 15.80
N SER A 124 13.50 -55.44 15.82
CA SER A 124 13.62 -56.87 15.65
C SER A 124 14.04 -57.52 16.98
N PRO A 125 13.84 -58.84 17.19
CA PRO A 125 14.31 -59.53 18.40
C PRO A 125 15.80 -59.34 18.69
N THR A 126 16.61 -59.07 17.64
CA THR A 126 18.07 -59.01 17.72
C THR A 126 18.64 -57.62 17.63
N TYR A 127 17.93 -56.64 17.05
CA TYR A 127 18.43 -55.26 16.87
C TYR A 127 17.29 -54.25 16.66
N SER A 128 17.58 -52.98 16.95
CA SER A 128 16.68 -51.89 16.68
C SER A 128 17.33 -50.90 15.73
N VAL A 129 16.56 -50.43 14.74
CA VAL A 129 17.00 -49.45 13.75
C VAL A 129 16.05 -48.25 13.76
N GLU A 130 16.61 -47.06 13.67
CA GLU A 130 15.83 -45.85 13.53
C GLU A 130 15.79 -45.40 12.07
N PHE A 131 14.59 -45.24 11.53
CA PHE A 131 14.36 -44.71 10.19
C PHE A 131 13.92 -43.28 10.26
N GLN A 132 14.35 -42.47 9.29
CA GLN A 132 13.94 -41.10 9.13
C GLN A 132 13.82 -40.80 7.64
N SER A 133 12.81 -40.04 7.24
CA SER A 133 12.71 -39.54 5.88
C SER A 133 13.25 -38.10 5.79
N TYR A 134 13.81 -37.82 4.65
CA TYR A 134 14.43 -36.53 4.34
C TYR A 134 13.86 -36.02 3.02
N ALA A 135 13.59 -34.70 2.96
CA ALA A 135 13.17 -34.03 1.74
C ALA A 135 14.16 -32.92 1.40
N ASN A 136 14.72 -32.99 0.21
CA ASN A 136 15.59 -31.98 -0.33
C ASN A 136 14.74 -30.90 -1.02
N CYS A 137 14.05 -30.09 -0.21
CA CYS A 137 13.20 -28.96 -0.67
C CYS A 137 13.88 -27.64 -0.33
N SER A 138 14.06 -26.81 -1.35
CA SER A 138 14.51 -25.44 -1.13
C SER A 138 13.40 -24.56 -0.51
N THR A 139 13.76 -23.41 0.03
CA THR A 139 12.77 -22.44 0.50
C THR A 139 11.84 -21.97 -0.61
N ALA A 140 12.34 -21.90 -1.86
CA ALA A 140 11.54 -21.55 -3.03
C ALA A 140 10.50 -22.64 -3.36
N ASP A 141 10.86 -23.91 -3.25
CA ASP A 141 9.93 -25.04 -3.48
C ASP A 141 8.78 -25.01 -2.46
N ILE A 142 9.10 -24.74 -1.18
CA ILE A 142 8.09 -24.65 -0.12
C ILE A 142 7.16 -23.44 -0.35
N LEU A 143 7.72 -22.29 -0.77
CA LEU A 143 6.92 -21.13 -1.11
C LEU A 143 6.03 -21.39 -2.33
N GLY A 144 6.54 -22.09 -3.34
CA GLY A 144 5.77 -22.49 -4.52
C GLY A 144 4.61 -23.43 -4.22
N LEU A 145 4.76 -24.29 -3.20
CA LEU A 145 3.71 -25.19 -2.71
C LEU A 145 2.74 -24.52 -1.74
N SER A 146 3.12 -23.37 -1.16
CA SER A 146 2.30 -22.68 -0.18
C SER A 146 1.21 -21.83 -0.85
N ASP A 147 0.07 -21.67 -0.19
CA ASP A 147 -0.99 -20.79 -0.67
C ASP A 147 -0.60 -19.33 -0.49
N GLN A 148 -0.16 -18.71 -1.59
CA GLN A 148 0.28 -17.30 -1.63
C GLN A 148 -0.85 -16.33 -2.06
N ARG A 149 -2.09 -16.78 -2.15
CA ARG A 149 -3.21 -15.92 -2.61
C ARG A 149 -3.42 -14.72 -1.70
N LEU A 150 -3.42 -14.93 -0.38
CA LEU A 150 -3.59 -13.83 0.59
C LEU A 150 -2.40 -12.85 0.59
N PRO A 151 -1.13 -13.28 0.67
CA PRO A 151 0.00 -12.36 0.56
C PRO A 151 -0.01 -11.53 -0.73
N ILE A 152 -0.28 -12.17 -1.88
CA ILE A 152 -0.31 -11.50 -3.18
C ILE A 152 -1.46 -10.47 -3.23
N SER A 153 -2.65 -10.81 -2.73
CA SER A 153 -3.77 -9.87 -2.71
C SER A 153 -3.47 -8.64 -1.85
N MET A 154 -2.81 -8.81 -0.69
CA MET A 154 -2.39 -7.71 0.18
C MET A 154 -1.37 -6.79 -0.51
N LEU A 155 -0.42 -7.36 -1.25
CA LEU A 155 0.55 -6.57 -2.03
C LEU A 155 -0.13 -5.78 -3.15
N ILE A 156 -1.05 -6.39 -3.88
CA ILE A 156 -1.81 -5.70 -4.95
C ILE A 156 -2.60 -4.53 -4.36
N ILE A 157 -3.32 -4.74 -3.26
CA ILE A 157 -4.07 -3.68 -2.58
C ILE A 157 -3.13 -2.56 -2.10
N GLY A 158 -1.97 -2.92 -1.54
CA GLY A 158 -0.95 -1.95 -1.13
C GLY A 158 -0.43 -1.11 -2.30
N ILE A 159 -0.14 -1.72 -3.46
CA ILE A 159 0.30 -1.01 -4.67
C ILE A 159 -0.79 -0.07 -5.18
N LEU A 160 -2.05 -0.54 -5.27
CA LEU A 160 -3.18 0.28 -5.70
C LEU A 160 -3.38 1.48 -4.77
N TRP A 161 -3.26 1.27 -3.45
CA TRP A 161 -3.30 2.34 -2.45
C TRP A 161 -2.16 3.35 -2.65
N GLY A 162 -0.95 2.87 -2.88
CA GLY A 162 0.22 3.72 -3.15
C GLY A 162 0.02 4.60 -4.39
N VAL A 163 -0.41 4.01 -5.50
CA VAL A 163 -0.70 4.73 -6.75
C VAL A 163 -1.81 5.77 -6.53
N PHE A 164 -2.92 5.37 -5.90
CA PHE A 164 -4.01 6.28 -5.57
C PHE A 164 -3.53 7.46 -4.73
N SER A 165 -2.75 7.19 -3.68
CA SER A 165 -2.19 8.20 -2.78
C SER A 165 -1.30 9.19 -3.53
N VAL A 166 -0.37 8.71 -4.38
CA VAL A 166 0.51 9.57 -5.18
C VAL A 166 -0.30 10.44 -6.14
N LEU A 167 -1.30 9.88 -6.83
CA LEU A 167 -2.16 10.65 -7.74
C LEU A 167 -2.98 11.70 -6.99
N HIS A 168 -3.52 11.35 -5.82
CA HIS A 168 -4.27 12.27 -4.98
C HIS A 168 -3.42 13.45 -4.52
N PHE A 169 -2.21 13.20 -3.99
CA PHE A 169 -1.31 14.26 -3.57
C PHE A 169 -0.79 15.10 -4.74
N ARG A 170 -0.46 14.49 -5.87
CA ARG A 170 -0.08 15.24 -7.07
C ARG A 170 -1.16 16.22 -7.53
N ARG A 171 -2.44 15.86 -7.41
CA ARG A 171 -3.55 16.76 -7.72
C ARG A 171 -3.65 17.91 -6.72
N GLN A 172 -3.47 17.65 -5.42
CA GLN A 172 -3.50 18.68 -4.39
C GLN A 172 -2.36 19.68 -4.53
N TYR A 173 -1.14 19.25 -4.88
CA TYR A 173 0.03 20.13 -5.01
C TYR A 173 0.07 20.92 -6.32
N LYS A 174 -0.68 20.54 -7.36
CA LYS A 174 -0.72 21.30 -8.61
C LYS A 174 -1.37 22.69 -8.49
N ASN A 175 -2.21 22.89 -7.49
CA ASN A 175 -2.99 24.09 -7.30
C ASN A 175 -2.40 25.03 -6.24
N VAL A 176 -1.15 24.81 -5.85
CA VAL A 176 -0.45 25.60 -4.84
C VAL A 176 0.80 26.22 -5.47
N ILE A 177 0.87 27.53 -5.51
CA ILE A 177 2.03 28.28 -5.98
C ILE A 177 2.73 28.87 -4.76
N VAL A 178 4.03 28.60 -4.60
CA VAL A 178 4.85 29.14 -3.51
C VAL A 178 5.79 30.20 -4.08
N LEU A 179 5.74 31.41 -3.57
CA LEU A 179 6.58 32.53 -3.99
C LEU A 179 7.16 33.24 -2.75
N GLY A 180 8.47 33.06 -2.52
CA GLY A 180 9.09 33.58 -1.30
C GLY A 180 8.46 32.99 -0.03
N ASN A 181 7.94 33.84 0.83
CA ASN A 181 7.29 33.44 2.08
C ASN A 181 5.77 33.27 1.98
N MET A 182 5.21 33.40 0.78
CA MET A 182 3.76 33.33 0.56
C MET A 182 3.37 32.09 -0.22
N ILE A 183 2.26 31.48 0.17
CA ILE A 183 1.63 30.33 -0.47
C ILE A 183 0.28 30.78 -1.01
N TYR A 184 0.08 30.68 -2.32
CA TYR A 184 -1.21 30.95 -2.97
C TYR A 184 -1.89 29.65 -3.35
N THR A 185 -3.12 29.46 -2.89
CA THR A 185 -3.95 28.29 -3.22
C THR A 185 -4.99 28.70 -4.24
N GLN A 186 -4.89 28.15 -5.46
CA GLN A 186 -5.80 28.49 -6.56
C GLN A 186 -7.24 28.06 -6.27
N ASP A 187 -7.46 26.98 -5.53
CA ASP A 187 -8.80 26.48 -5.23
C ASP A 187 -9.58 27.37 -4.27
N GLU A 188 -8.92 27.98 -3.31
CA GLU A 188 -9.54 28.81 -2.28
C GLU A 188 -9.39 30.32 -2.57
N HIS A 189 -8.57 30.69 -3.56
CA HIS A 189 -8.18 32.07 -3.86
C HIS A 189 -7.63 32.82 -2.64
N LEU A 190 -6.95 32.10 -1.74
CA LEU A 190 -6.41 32.65 -0.49
C LEU A 190 -4.88 32.57 -0.47
N PHE A 191 -4.32 33.59 0.20
CA PHE A 191 -2.89 33.64 0.48
C PHE A 191 -2.62 33.18 1.90
N TYR A 192 -1.58 32.36 2.06
CA TYR A 192 -1.13 31.83 3.34
C TYR A 192 0.34 32.17 3.56
N ASP A 193 0.72 32.36 4.80
CA ASP A 193 2.12 32.40 5.22
C ASP A 193 2.71 30.96 5.27
N LEU A 194 4.04 30.85 5.36
CA LEU A 194 4.73 29.55 5.55
C LEU A 194 4.25 28.77 6.79
N SER A 195 3.74 29.47 7.81
CA SER A 195 3.09 28.90 8.99
C SER A 195 1.67 28.36 8.72
N LYS A 196 1.19 28.45 7.46
CA LYS A 196 -0.18 28.11 7.02
C LYS A 196 -1.29 28.91 7.69
N SER A 197 -0.98 30.11 8.19
CA SER A 197 -2.00 31.05 8.64
C SER A 197 -2.49 31.87 7.46
N PRO A 198 -3.81 32.10 7.32
CA PRO A 198 -4.35 32.92 6.24
C PRO A 198 -3.94 34.39 6.42
N ILE A 199 -3.46 34.98 5.34
CA ILE A 199 -3.06 36.39 5.34
C ILE A 199 -4.29 37.21 4.94
N VAL A 200 -4.73 38.07 5.85
CA VAL A 200 -5.86 38.99 5.57
C VAL A 200 -5.35 40.19 4.79
N MET A 201 -5.83 40.36 3.57
CA MET A 201 -5.43 41.44 2.67
C MET A 201 -6.64 42.23 2.18
N THR A 202 -6.39 43.48 1.75
CA THR A 202 -7.41 44.23 1.05
C THR A 202 -7.59 43.74 -0.39
N PRO A 203 -8.78 43.91 -1.02
CA PRO A 203 -9.01 43.41 -2.39
C PRO A 203 -8.00 43.94 -3.43
N MET A 204 -7.47 45.14 -3.22
CA MET A 204 -6.45 45.72 -4.11
C MET A 204 -5.07 45.09 -3.91
N GLN A 205 -4.72 44.70 -2.69
CA GLN A 205 -3.47 43.96 -2.40
C GLN A 205 -3.55 42.58 -2.98
N GLU A 206 -4.67 41.89 -2.82
CA GLU A 206 -4.95 40.58 -3.37
C GLU A 206 -4.82 40.59 -4.91
N LYS A 207 -5.51 41.54 -5.58
CA LYS A 207 -5.45 41.70 -7.04
C LYS A 207 -4.02 41.93 -7.52
N LEU A 208 -3.23 42.77 -6.84
CA LEU A 208 -1.83 43.01 -7.18
C LEU A 208 -1.00 41.75 -7.06
N LEU A 209 -1.13 40.99 -5.96
CA LEU A 209 -0.39 39.74 -5.79
C LEU A 209 -0.81 38.69 -6.80
N MET A 210 -2.10 38.58 -7.12
CA MET A 210 -2.57 37.65 -8.17
C MET A 210 -1.95 37.95 -9.53
N MET A 211 -1.78 39.20 -9.89
CA MET A 211 -1.10 39.61 -11.14
C MET A 211 0.34 39.10 -11.14
N PHE A 212 1.09 39.22 -10.03
CA PHE A 212 2.46 38.69 -9.92
C PHE A 212 2.51 37.16 -10.00
N PHE A 213 1.58 36.49 -9.34
CA PHE A 213 1.51 35.03 -9.36
C PHE A 213 1.10 34.46 -10.73
N SER A 214 0.30 35.20 -11.51
CA SER A 214 -0.15 34.81 -12.85
C SER A 214 0.86 35.12 -13.96
N SER A 215 1.83 35.99 -13.71
CA SER A 215 2.86 36.36 -14.67
C SER A 215 3.91 35.26 -14.81
N GLU A 216 4.27 34.85 -16.03
CA GLU A 216 5.22 33.77 -16.31
C GLU A 216 6.58 33.95 -15.61
N ASN A 217 7.07 35.20 -15.54
CA ASN A 217 8.38 35.51 -14.94
C ASN A 217 8.25 36.12 -13.55
N HIS A 218 7.02 36.19 -12.99
CA HIS A 218 6.72 36.90 -11.74
C HIS A 218 7.25 38.37 -11.73
N LYS A 219 7.27 39.00 -12.91
CA LYS A 219 7.70 40.37 -13.11
C LYS A 219 6.62 41.11 -13.88
N LEU A 220 6.28 42.29 -13.39
CA LEU A 220 5.34 43.18 -14.03
C LEU A 220 5.93 44.57 -14.12
N SER A 221 5.67 45.26 -15.22
CA SER A 221 6.07 46.65 -15.35
C SER A 221 5.15 47.57 -14.51
N LYS A 222 5.67 48.68 -14.05
CA LYS A 222 4.88 49.67 -13.30
C LYS A 222 3.64 50.11 -14.07
N GLN A 223 3.78 50.24 -15.38
CA GLN A 223 2.71 50.74 -16.23
C GLN A 223 1.59 49.69 -16.35
N GLU A 224 1.91 48.43 -16.60
CA GLU A 224 0.95 47.31 -16.62
C GLU A 224 0.14 47.23 -15.32
N ILE A 225 0.80 47.36 -14.17
CA ILE A 225 0.13 47.34 -12.86
C ILE A 225 -0.82 48.53 -12.71
N CYS A 226 -0.38 49.75 -13.10
CA CYS A 226 -1.20 50.93 -12.98
C CYS A 226 -2.42 50.88 -13.91
N ASP A 227 -2.25 50.44 -15.14
CA ASP A 227 -3.31 50.33 -16.14
C ASP A 227 -4.36 49.29 -15.74
N GLU A 228 -3.96 48.18 -15.17
CA GLU A 228 -4.87 47.11 -14.74
C GLU A 228 -5.60 47.42 -13.41
N LEU A 229 -4.90 48.02 -12.43
CA LEU A 229 -5.50 48.31 -11.14
C LEU A 229 -6.29 49.64 -11.11
N TRP A 230 -5.86 50.63 -11.90
CA TRP A 230 -6.48 51.97 -11.95
C TRP A 230 -6.66 52.48 -13.38
N PRO A 231 -7.48 51.85 -14.22
CA PRO A 231 -7.61 52.21 -15.64
C PRO A 231 -8.16 53.61 -15.89
N LYS A 232 -8.77 54.23 -14.86
CA LYS A 232 -9.35 55.59 -14.95
C LYS A 232 -8.44 56.69 -14.41
N LYS A 233 -7.25 56.34 -13.90
CA LYS A 233 -6.35 57.30 -13.26
C LYS A 233 -5.06 57.49 -14.08
N PRO A 234 -4.85 58.62 -14.75
CA PRO A 234 -3.73 58.81 -15.68
C PRO A 234 -2.35 58.75 -15.03
N ASN A 235 -2.25 59.00 -13.72
CA ASN A 235 -1.00 58.82 -12.97
C ASN A 235 -1.30 58.17 -11.61
N ALA A 236 -1.19 56.83 -11.57
CA ALA A 236 -1.43 56.05 -10.36
C ALA A 236 -0.13 55.66 -9.63
N SER A 237 1.01 56.23 -10.02
CA SER A 237 2.31 55.87 -9.45
C SER A 237 2.39 55.94 -7.93
N ASP A 238 1.94 57.06 -7.37
CA ASP A 238 1.99 57.28 -5.91
C ASP A 238 1.04 56.33 -5.15
N THR A 239 -0.08 56.03 -5.79
CA THR A 239 -1.05 55.06 -5.24
C THR A 239 -0.44 53.65 -5.21
N LEU A 240 0.26 53.28 -6.27
CA LEU A 240 0.98 52.00 -6.33
C LEU A 240 2.08 51.92 -5.27
N TYR A 241 2.90 52.93 -5.10
CA TYR A 241 3.93 52.96 -4.06
C TYR A 241 3.33 52.81 -2.65
N THR A 242 2.20 53.47 -2.40
CA THR A 242 1.50 53.36 -1.13
C THR A 242 0.96 51.96 -0.91
N LEU A 243 0.42 51.30 -1.95
CA LEU A 243 -0.07 49.93 -1.90
C LEU A 243 1.08 48.96 -1.61
N ILE A 244 2.21 49.07 -2.31
CA ILE A 244 3.41 48.24 -2.10
C ILE A 244 3.97 48.42 -0.69
N LYS A 245 4.01 49.64 -0.18
CA LYS A 245 4.47 49.94 1.19
C LYS A 245 3.63 49.21 2.26
N ARG A 246 2.32 49.04 2.01
CA ARG A 246 1.41 48.31 2.91
C ARG A 246 1.52 46.78 2.80
N ILE A 247 2.01 46.26 1.68
CA ILE A 247 2.25 44.78 1.49
C ILE A 247 3.61 44.38 2.07
N LYS A 248 4.62 45.25 2.06
CA LYS A 248 5.99 44.92 2.48
C LYS A 248 6.14 44.40 3.92
N PRO A 249 5.33 44.72 4.92
CA PRO A 249 5.39 44.15 6.26
C PRO A 249 4.64 42.82 6.42
N ILE A 250 3.97 42.32 5.38
CA ILE A 250 3.29 41.05 5.34
C ILE A 250 4.28 39.96 4.86
#